data_b2302eed2c449e2b47c8c1b7b3383528
#
_entry.id   b2302eed2c449e2b47c8c1b7b3383528
#
_cell.length_a   1.000
_cell.length_b   1.000
_cell.length_c   1.000
_cell.angle_alpha   90.00
_cell.angle_beta   90.00
_cell.angle_gamma   90.00
#
_symmetry.space_group_name_H-M   'P 1'
#
loop_
_entity.id
_entity.type
_entity.pdbx_description
1 polymer ?
#
loop_
_entity_poly.entity_id
_entity_poly.type
_entity_poly.pdbx_seq_one_letter_code
_entity_poly.pdbx_strand_id
1 'polypeptide(L)'
;MSPILPWLAILPAGSVLGFLLHWLTIRGIDTAEGRLPQCRGAYLAFSAQLLLFAWAVFFFKGLGRYGAILIPAGMTFSFAGDYFNLQFPAVRRRVREPVFLGILSFAVAQVLYIGAFLALVPLRELAESGRLVPILALLLVAPAAIFRLRVYRPGRPRSLMLGGFLYGFALGAMTAVALSAALARGGPWIAVAAGALFFLISDAVMGETTLHGRHPKHEYQIPWGTYLAAQGLILAGTAVVLLG
;
A
#
# COMPACT_ATOMS: atom_id res chain seq x y z
N MET A 1 -18.22 5.99 22.58
CA MET A 1 -17.74 5.97 21.16
C MET A 1 -18.44 7.09 20.41
N SER A 2 -17.72 7.85 19.58
CA SER A 2 -18.36 8.89 18.73
C SER A 2 -19.32 8.19 17.74
N PRO A 3 -20.60 8.66 17.61
CA PRO A 3 -21.57 8.03 16.71
C PRO A 3 -21.19 8.12 15.23
N ILE A 4 -20.21 8.95 14.89
CA ILE A 4 -19.72 9.17 13.51
C ILE A 4 -18.82 8.04 13.02
N LEU A 5 -18.14 7.32 13.92
CA LEU A 5 -17.11 6.36 13.56
C LEU A 5 -17.60 5.17 12.74
N PRO A 6 -18.75 4.54 13.05
CA PRO A 6 -19.29 3.46 12.20
C PRO A 6 -19.56 3.94 10.77
N TRP A 7 -19.98 5.20 10.59
CA TRP A 7 -20.22 5.79 9.27
C TRP A 7 -18.94 6.00 8.46
N LEU A 8 -17.82 6.29 9.11
CA LEU A 8 -16.53 6.42 8.42
C LEU A 8 -16.05 5.07 7.83
N ALA A 9 -16.44 3.93 8.41
CA ALA A 9 -16.11 2.62 7.88
C ALA A 9 -16.73 2.34 6.49
N ILE A 10 -17.74 3.11 6.09
CA ILE A 10 -18.31 3.04 4.74
C ILE A 10 -17.26 3.40 3.67
N LEU A 11 -16.31 4.30 3.98
CA LEU A 11 -15.31 4.74 3.00
C LEU A 11 -14.36 3.61 2.57
N PRO A 12 -13.68 2.87 3.48
CA PRO A 12 -12.83 1.75 3.06
C PRO A 12 -13.64 0.58 2.49
N ALA A 13 -14.82 0.28 3.06
CA ALA A 13 -15.71 -0.74 2.51
C ALA A 13 -16.22 -0.36 1.12
N GLY A 14 -16.63 0.88 0.93
CA GLY A 14 -17.07 1.43 -0.36
C GLY A 14 -15.98 1.41 -1.42
N SER A 15 -14.72 1.67 -1.03
CA SER A 15 -13.57 1.57 -1.93
C SER A 15 -13.40 0.14 -2.46
N VAL A 16 -13.37 -0.85 -1.58
CA VAL A 16 -13.18 -2.26 -1.95
C VAL A 16 -14.38 -2.80 -2.73
N LEU A 17 -15.60 -2.56 -2.24
CA LEU A 17 -16.82 -3.02 -2.90
C LEU A 17 -17.01 -2.34 -4.26
N GLY A 18 -16.78 -1.02 -4.33
CA GLY A 18 -16.84 -0.27 -5.58
C GLY A 18 -15.85 -0.80 -6.60
N PHE A 19 -14.63 -1.14 -6.18
CA PHE A 19 -13.65 -1.79 -7.04
C PHE A 19 -14.12 -3.17 -7.52
N LEU A 20 -14.65 -4.01 -6.63
CA LEU A 20 -15.15 -5.34 -7.00
C LEU A 20 -16.30 -5.26 -8.01
N LEU A 21 -17.24 -4.35 -7.79
CA LEU A 21 -18.34 -4.11 -8.75
C LEU A 21 -17.81 -3.60 -10.09
N HIS A 22 -16.89 -2.66 -10.07
CA HIS A 22 -16.22 -2.17 -11.27
C HIS A 22 -15.50 -3.30 -12.01
N TRP A 23 -14.73 -4.14 -11.30
CA TRP A 23 -14.08 -5.31 -11.90
C TRP A 23 -15.10 -6.28 -12.53
N LEU A 24 -16.19 -6.58 -11.84
CA LEU A 24 -17.24 -7.46 -12.37
C LEU A 24 -17.87 -6.90 -13.65
N THR A 25 -18.02 -5.60 -13.75
CA THR A 25 -18.57 -4.94 -14.96
C THR A 25 -17.60 -4.92 -16.14
N ILE A 26 -16.30 -4.82 -15.88
CA ILE A 26 -15.27 -4.74 -16.92
C ILE A 26 -14.63 -6.09 -17.28
N ARG A 27 -14.87 -7.16 -16.50
CA ARG A 27 -14.18 -8.47 -16.69
C ARG A 27 -14.41 -9.12 -18.07
N GLY A 28 -15.51 -8.80 -18.74
CA GLY A 28 -15.81 -9.30 -20.10
C GLY A 28 -15.07 -8.57 -21.21
N ILE A 29 -14.36 -7.52 -20.86
CA ILE A 29 -13.61 -6.70 -21.79
C ILE A 29 -12.13 -7.09 -21.66
N ASP A 30 -11.63 -8.06 -22.34
CA ASP A 30 -10.32 -8.67 -22.12
C ASP A 30 -9.25 -8.14 -23.08
N THR A 31 -8.61 -7.03 -22.75
CA THR A 31 -7.32 -6.68 -23.34
C THR A 31 -6.57 -5.66 -22.48
N ALA A 32 -5.27 -5.90 -22.28
CA ALA A 32 -4.42 -5.17 -21.36
C ALA A 32 -4.22 -3.69 -21.76
N GLU A 33 -4.10 -3.36 -23.04
CA GLU A 33 -3.63 -2.05 -23.47
C GLU A 33 -4.71 -0.95 -23.55
N GLY A 34 -5.95 -1.31 -23.77
CA GLY A 34 -7.03 -0.34 -24.01
C GLY A 34 -7.72 0.23 -22.77
N ARG A 35 -7.61 -0.39 -21.62
CA ARG A 35 -8.49 -0.19 -20.45
C ARG A 35 -7.94 0.60 -19.30
N LEU A 36 -6.65 0.54 -19.05
CA LEU A 36 -6.06 1.40 -18.01
C LEU A 36 -6.47 2.86 -18.22
N PRO A 37 -6.48 3.43 -19.44
CA PRO A 37 -6.99 4.78 -19.68
C PRO A 37 -8.42 5.02 -19.21
N GLN A 38 -9.31 4.04 -19.40
CA GLN A 38 -10.73 4.16 -19.00
C GLN A 38 -10.95 4.00 -17.50
N CYS A 39 -10.14 3.18 -16.84
CA CYS A 39 -10.26 2.88 -15.41
C CYS A 39 -9.49 3.85 -14.49
N ARG A 40 -8.59 4.69 -15.02
CA ARG A 40 -7.73 5.58 -14.21
C ARG A 40 -8.50 6.43 -13.21
N GLY A 41 -9.59 7.05 -13.66
CA GLY A 41 -10.42 7.90 -12.80
C GLY A 41 -11.09 7.11 -11.67
N ALA A 42 -11.62 5.92 -11.98
CA ALA A 42 -12.24 5.05 -10.98
C ALA A 42 -11.21 4.58 -9.93
N TYR A 43 -10.04 4.13 -10.36
CA TYR A 43 -9.00 3.67 -9.44
C TYR A 43 -8.50 4.79 -8.52
N LEU A 44 -8.29 5.98 -9.08
CA LEU A 44 -7.90 7.13 -8.27
C LEU A 44 -9.02 7.54 -7.29
N ALA A 45 -10.29 7.44 -7.69
CA ALA A 45 -11.42 7.74 -6.80
C ALA A 45 -11.51 6.75 -5.63
N PHE A 46 -11.25 5.45 -5.86
CA PHE A 46 -11.21 4.46 -4.78
C PHE A 46 -10.05 4.74 -3.81
N SER A 47 -8.88 5.10 -4.31
CA SER A 47 -7.75 5.51 -3.45
C SER A 47 -8.06 6.82 -2.69
N ALA A 48 -8.75 7.78 -3.32
CA ALA A 48 -9.17 9.02 -2.66
C ALA A 48 -10.14 8.77 -1.48
N GLN A 49 -11.02 7.78 -1.58
CA GLN A 49 -11.90 7.40 -0.45
C GLN A 49 -11.08 6.92 0.76
N LEU A 50 -10.02 6.14 0.54
CA LEU A 50 -9.11 5.68 1.60
C LEU A 50 -8.32 6.84 2.20
N LEU A 51 -7.88 7.80 1.37
CA LEU A 51 -7.21 9.01 1.82
C LEU A 51 -8.14 9.86 2.72
N LEU A 52 -9.39 10.06 2.30
CA LEU A 52 -10.38 10.79 3.08
C LEU A 52 -10.66 10.08 4.41
N PHE A 53 -10.78 8.75 4.41
CA PHE A 53 -10.94 7.97 5.63
C PHE A 53 -9.76 8.16 6.60
N ALA A 54 -8.51 8.08 6.11
CA ALA A 54 -7.33 8.24 6.93
C ALA A 54 -7.28 9.61 7.63
N TRP A 55 -7.53 10.69 6.88
CA TRP A 55 -7.58 12.04 7.44
C TRP A 55 -8.77 12.23 8.40
N ALA A 56 -9.94 11.69 8.07
CA ALA A 56 -11.10 11.76 8.96
C ALA A 56 -10.81 11.08 10.31
N VAL A 57 -10.22 9.86 10.30
CA VAL A 57 -9.82 9.17 11.54
C VAL A 57 -8.83 10.00 12.34
N PHE A 58 -7.84 10.61 11.70
CA PHE A 58 -6.86 11.46 12.37
C PHE A 58 -7.54 12.67 13.04
N PHE A 59 -8.38 13.42 12.34
CA PHE A 59 -9.04 14.59 12.90
C PHE A 59 -10.01 14.25 14.03
N PHE A 60 -10.66 13.09 13.98
CA PHE A 60 -11.60 12.69 15.03
C PHE A 60 -10.95 12.00 16.23
N LYS A 61 -9.82 11.31 16.04
CA LYS A 61 -9.24 10.42 17.06
C LYS A 61 -7.72 10.47 17.19
N GLY A 62 -7.03 11.01 16.20
CA GLY A 62 -5.56 11.06 16.15
C GLY A 62 -4.97 12.32 16.79
N LEU A 63 -5.77 13.38 16.98
CA LEU A 63 -5.27 14.63 17.55
C LEU A 63 -4.75 14.40 18.98
N GLY A 64 -3.53 14.88 19.23
CA GLY A 64 -2.86 14.69 20.51
C GLY A 64 -2.16 13.32 20.70
N ARG A 65 -2.29 12.38 19.78
CA ARG A 65 -1.55 11.11 19.82
C ARG A 65 -0.29 11.19 18.97
N TYR A 66 0.85 10.90 19.59
CA TYR A 66 2.13 10.86 18.90
C TYR A 66 2.10 9.82 17.77
N GLY A 67 2.56 10.23 16.61
CA GLY A 67 2.65 9.35 15.45
C GLY A 67 1.36 9.11 14.68
N ALA A 68 0.18 9.48 15.21
CA ALA A 68 -1.09 9.26 14.50
C ALA A 68 -1.18 10.01 13.17
N ILE A 69 -0.52 11.17 13.03
CA ILE A 69 -0.44 11.94 11.77
C ILE A 69 0.31 11.18 10.67
N LEU A 70 1.21 10.24 11.04
CA LEU A 70 2.00 9.50 10.08
C LEU A 70 1.14 8.54 9.24
N ILE A 71 -0.03 8.10 9.75
CA ILE A 71 -0.99 7.27 9.02
C ILE A 71 -1.57 8.01 7.81
N PRO A 72 -2.29 9.15 7.97
CA PRO A 72 -2.82 9.89 6.84
C PRO A 72 -1.72 10.49 5.96
N ALA A 73 -0.57 10.86 6.51
CA ALA A 73 0.59 11.28 5.72
C ALA A 73 1.07 10.13 4.81
N GLY A 74 1.21 8.91 5.32
CA GLY A 74 1.53 7.72 4.55
C GLY A 74 0.52 7.47 3.43
N MET A 75 -0.79 7.57 3.74
CA MET A 75 -1.83 7.44 2.72
C MET A 75 -1.79 8.56 1.68
N THR A 76 -1.41 9.79 2.07
CA THR A 76 -1.24 10.91 1.12
C THR A 76 -0.14 10.61 0.11
N PHE A 77 1.01 10.10 0.57
CA PHE A 77 2.08 9.68 -0.33
C PHE A 77 1.72 8.44 -1.16
N SER A 78 0.95 7.51 -0.61
CA SER A 78 0.40 6.38 -1.40
C SER A 78 -0.51 6.88 -2.52
N PHE A 79 -1.42 7.81 -2.23
CA PHE A 79 -2.29 8.43 -3.22
C PHE A 79 -1.51 9.19 -4.30
N ALA A 80 -0.44 9.91 -3.93
CA ALA A 80 0.46 10.52 -4.91
C ALA A 80 1.15 9.46 -5.78
N GLY A 81 1.57 8.34 -5.20
CA GLY A 81 2.10 7.19 -5.91
C GLY A 81 1.11 6.62 -6.93
N ASP A 82 -0.15 6.47 -6.54
CA ASP A 82 -1.24 6.05 -7.43
C ASP A 82 -1.42 6.99 -8.60
N TYR A 83 -1.43 8.30 -8.34
CA TYR A 83 -1.56 9.31 -9.38
C TYR A 83 -0.43 9.21 -10.43
N PHE A 84 0.81 9.01 -9.99
CA PHE A 84 1.94 8.82 -10.89
C PHE A 84 1.87 7.48 -11.63
N ASN A 85 1.53 6.38 -10.94
CA ASN A 85 1.46 5.05 -11.54
C ASN A 85 0.31 4.91 -12.54
N LEU A 86 -0.80 5.63 -12.35
CA LEU A 86 -1.88 5.70 -13.32
C LEU A 86 -1.52 6.46 -14.60
N GLN A 87 -0.42 7.20 -14.59
CA GLN A 87 0.14 7.86 -15.77
C GLN A 87 -0.89 8.65 -16.58
N PHE A 88 -1.66 9.51 -15.92
CA PHE A 88 -2.59 10.41 -16.62
C PHE A 88 -1.89 11.17 -17.73
N PRO A 89 -2.58 11.54 -18.84
CA PRO A 89 -1.96 12.27 -19.95
C PRO A 89 -1.25 13.55 -19.51
N ALA A 90 -1.79 14.26 -18.52
CA ALA A 90 -1.18 15.46 -17.95
C ALA A 90 0.16 15.15 -17.24
N VAL A 91 0.27 14.00 -16.56
CA VAL A 91 1.50 13.53 -15.91
C VAL A 91 2.54 13.16 -16.96
N ARG A 92 2.15 12.36 -17.97
CA ARG A 92 3.07 11.93 -19.04
C ARG A 92 3.67 13.10 -19.84
N ARG A 93 2.94 14.21 -19.97
CA ARG A 93 3.43 15.41 -20.66
C ARG A 93 4.46 16.21 -19.86
N ARG A 94 4.40 16.14 -18.51
CA ARG A 94 5.21 16.97 -17.62
C ARG A 94 6.33 16.19 -16.91
N VAL A 95 6.16 14.88 -16.77
CA VAL A 95 7.08 14.03 -16.00
C VAL A 95 7.70 13.00 -16.93
N ARG A 96 9.03 12.98 -16.98
CA ARG A 96 9.79 12.07 -17.84
C ARG A 96 9.64 10.61 -17.42
N GLU A 97 9.67 10.35 -16.10
CA GLU A 97 9.61 9.00 -15.54
C GLU A 97 8.53 8.92 -14.43
N PRO A 98 7.23 8.89 -14.77
CA PRO A 98 6.15 8.86 -13.77
C PRO A 98 6.24 7.66 -12.83
N VAL A 99 6.60 6.48 -13.34
CA VAL A 99 6.74 5.25 -12.55
C VAL A 99 7.80 5.40 -11.45
N PHE A 100 8.92 6.08 -11.75
CA PHE A 100 9.95 6.32 -10.74
C PHE A 100 9.43 7.24 -9.61
N LEU A 101 8.68 8.29 -9.94
CA LEU A 101 8.03 9.13 -8.92
C LEU A 101 6.98 8.36 -8.11
N GLY A 102 6.26 7.44 -8.75
CA GLY A 102 5.36 6.53 -8.07
C GLY A 102 6.09 5.67 -7.03
N ILE A 103 7.18 5.01 -7.43
CA ILE A 103 8.03 4.21 -6.54
C ILE A 103 8.55 5.05 -5.36
N LEU A 104 9.05 6.27 -5.62
CA LEU A 104 9.56 7.15 -4.58
C LEU A 104 8.45 7.57 -3.61
N SER A 105 7.27 7.92 -4.12
CA SER A 105 6.12 8.28 -3.28
C SER A 105 5.69 7.12 -2.38
N PHE A 106 5.61 5.91 -2.91
CA PHE A 106 5.32 4.73 -2.12
C PHE A 106 6.43 4.39 -1.12
N ALA A 107 7.71 4.61 -1.46
CA ALA A 107 8.81 4.40 -0.51
C ALA A 107 8.68 5.33 0.71
N VAL A 108 8.34 6.60 0.49
CA VAL A 108 8.05 7.55 1.57
C VAL A 108 6.84 7.08 2.39
N ALA A 109 5.78 6.61 1.73
CA ALA A 109 4.61 6.07 2.42
C ALA A 109 4.97 4.91 3.37
N GLN A 110 5.82 3.96 2.92
CA GLN A 110 6.25 2.83 3.75
C GLN A 110 7.03 3.30 4.98
N VAL A 111 7.94 4.27 4.83
CA VAL A 111 8.69 4.85 5.96
C VAL A 111 7.74 5.53 6.96
N LEU A 112 6.73 6.25 6.49
CA LEU A 112 5.73 6.87 7.35
C LEU A 112 4.87 5.82 8.09
N TYR A 113 4.46 4.75 7.42
CA TYR A 113 3.75 3.64 8.06
C TYR A 113 4.62 2.92 9.11
N ILE A 114 5.90 2.66 8.83
CA ILE A 114 6.84 2.13 9.82
C ILE A 114 6.89 3.04 11.04
N GLY A 115 7.09 4.35 10.83
CA GLY A 115 7.11 5.34 11.91
C GLY A 115 5.81 5.34 12.72
N ALA A 116 4.65 5.28 12.05
CA ALA A 116 3.35 5.20 12.72
C ALA A 116 3.21 3.93 13.57
N PHE A 117 3.57 2.77 13.02
CA PHE A 117 3.47 1.50 13.74
C PHE A 117 4.39 1.46 14.95
N LEU A 118 5.63 1.96 14.83
CA LEU A 118 6.58 2.04 15.93
C LEU A 118 6.19 3.09 16.98
N ALA A 119 5.44 4.13 16.61
CA ALA A 119 4.87 5.07 17.56
C ALA A 119 3.69 4.47 18.35
N LEU A 120 2.97 3.51 17.76
CA LEU A 120 1.84 2.82 18.38
C LEU A 120 2.27 1.54 19.13
N VAL A 121 3.33 0.88 18.69
CA VAL A 121 3.94 -0.30 19.33
C VAL A 121 5.43 -0.08 19.43
N PRO A 122 5.95 0.24 20.64
CA PRO A 122 7.37 0.56 20.81
C PRO A 122 8.29 -0.56 20.29
N LEU A 123 9.38 -0.16 19.64
CA LEU A 123 10.39 -1.09 19.10
C LEU A 123 10.91 -2.06 20.16
N ARG A 124 11.04 -1.60 21.41
CA ARG A 124 11.46 -2.44 22.54
C ARG A 124 10.54 -3.65 22.73
N GLU A 125 9.23 -3.43 22.71
CA GLU A 125 8.24 -4.50 22.85
C GLU A 125 8.35 -5.54 21.70
N LEU A 126 8.55 -5.07 20.49
CA LEU A 126 8.74 -5.94 19.33
C LEU A 126 10.05 -6.73 19.41
N ALA A 127 11.13 -6.10 19.91
CA ALA A 127 12.44 -6.74 20.08
C ALA A 127 12.42 -7.80 21.20
N GLU A 128 11.80 -7.49 22.33
CA GLU A 128 11.67 -8.40 23.48
C GLU A 128 10.87 -9.68 23.14
N SER A 129 9.98 -9.60 22.13
CA SER A 129 9.26 -10.78 21.64
C SER A 129 10.17 -11.83 20.99
N GLY A 130 11.41 -11.47 20.63
CA GLY A 130 12.38 -12.30 19.91
C GLY A 130 11.99 -12.63 18.47
N ARG A 131 10.85 -12.15 18.00
CA ARG A 131 10.28 -12.49 16.67
C ARG A 131 10.61 -11.47 15.59
N LEU A 132 10.91 -10.21 15.96
CA LEU A 132 11.16 -9.14 14.99
C LEU A 132 12.35 -9.47 14.08
N VAL A 133 13.47 -9.93 14.63
CA VAL A 133 14.69 -10.17 13.85
C VAL A 133 14.50 -11.25 12.78
N PRO A 134 13.99 -12.47 13.10
CA PRO A 134 13.78 -13.48 12.07
C PRO A 134 12.70 -13.10 11.04
N ILE A 135 11.65 -12.39 11.45
CA ILE A 135 10.63 -11.90 10.54
C ILE A 135 11.22 -10.84 9.61
N LEU A 136 11.98 -9.90 10.14
CA LEU A 136 12.64 -8.87 9.36
C LEU A 136 13.63 -9.49 8.36
N ALA A 137 14.45 -10.44 8.80
CA ALA A 137 15.38 -11.14 7.92
C ALA A 137 14.65 -11.83 6.76
N LEU A 138 13.57 -12.57 7.04
CA LEU A 138 12.76 -13.21 6.02
C LEU A 138 12.16 -12.18 5.05
N LEU A 139 11.59 -11.11 5.57
CA LEU A 139 10.91 -10.08 4.77
C LEU A 139 11.86 -9.03 4.15
N LEU A 140 13.15 -9.14 4.35
CA LEU A 140 14.17 -8.47 3.55
C LEU A 140 14.72 -9.40 2.46
N VAL A 141 14.89 -10.68 2.77
CA VAL A 141 15.36 -11.67 1.79
C VAL A 141 14.29 -11.95 0.73
N ALA A 142 13.02 -12.11 1.11
CA ALA A 142 11.93 -12.41 0.20
C ALA A 142 11.76 -11.34 -0.91
N PRO A 143 11.66 -10.02 -0.59
CA PRO A 143 11.61 -8.97 -1.61
C PRO A 143 12.85 -8.95 -2.52
N ALA A 144 14.05 -9.20 -1.98
CA ALA A 144 15.26 -9.28 -2.78
C ALA A 144 15.22 -10.46 -3.76
N ALA A 145 14.75 -11.62 -3.32
CA ALA A 145 14.56 -12.79 -4.17
C ALA A 145 13.47 -12.54 -5.23
N ILE A 146 12.32 -12.00 -4.84
CA ILE A 146 11.24 -11.63 -5.76
C ILE A 146 11.75 -10.62 -6.78
N PHE A 147 12.45 -9.59 -6.34
CA PHE A 147 13.03 -8.59 -7.24
C PHE A 147 13.97 -9.25 -8.25
N ARG A 148 14.90 -10.08 -7.80
CA ARG A 148 15.89 -10.75 -8.69
C ARG A 148 15.23 -11.72 -9.67
N LEU A 149 14.22 -12.46 -9.25
CA LEU A 149 13.61 -13.54 -10.04
C LEU A 149 12.47 -13.05 -10.94
N ARG A 150 11.72 -12.01 -10.52
CA ARG A 150 10.47 -11.61 -11.16
C ARG A 150 10.48 -10.18 -11.70
N VAL A 151 11.21 -9.27 -11.09
CA VAL A 151 11.15 -7.82 -11.38
C VAL A 151 12.35 -7.34 -12.17
N TYR A 152 13.55 -7.83 -11.85
CA TYR A 152 14.77 -7.39 -12.51
C TYR A 152 14.78 -7.73 -14.00
N ARG A 153 15.08 -6.70 -14.83
CA ARG A 153 15.24 -6.86 -16.28
C ARG A 153 16.45 -6.07 -16.77
N PRO A 154 17.42 -6.74 -17.42
CA PRO A 154 18.54 -6.06 -18.08
C PRO A 154 18.05 -5.05 -19.14
N GLY A 155 18.75 -3.91 -19.28
CA GLY A 155 18.41 -2.87 -20.25
C GLY A 155 17.38 -1.84 -19.77
N ARG A 156 16.77 -2.02 -18.61
CA ARG A 156 15.94 -0.98 -18.01
C ARG A 156 16.83 0.10 -17.34
N PRO A 157 16.33 1.36 -17.19
CA PRO A 157 17.07 2.42 -16.50
C PRO A 157 17.54 1.99 -15.11
N ARG A 158 18.81 2.26 -14.79
CA ARG A 158 19.40 1.87 -13.49
C ARG A 158 18.66 2.52 -12.31
N SER A 159 18.23 3.78 -12.45
CA SER A 159 17.44 4.50 -11.44
C SER A 159 16.16 3.75 -11.10
N LEU A 160 15.45 3.27 -12.11
CA LEU A 160 14.19 2.54 -11.95
C LEU A 160 14.41 1.18 -11.26
N MET A 161 15.47 0.45 -11.66
CA MET A 161 15.81 -0.84 -11.05
C MET A 161 16.27 -0.68 -9.61
N LEU A 162 17.14 0.29 -9.33
CA LEU A 162 17.60 0.59 -7.97
C LEU A 162 16.44 1.07 -7.09
N GLY A 163 15.61 1.98 -7.61
CA GLY A 163 14.43 2.49 -6.89
C GLY A 163 13.48 1.36 -6.52
N GLY A 164 13.14 0.47 -7.46
CA GLY A 164 12.29 -0.69 -7.22
C GLY A 164 12.89 -1.67 -6.21
N PHE A 165 14.20 -1.89 -6.26
CA PHE A 165 14.91 -2.74 -5.31
C PHE A 165 14.86 -2.17 -3.88
N LEU A 166 15.24 -0.90 -3.69
CA LEU A 166 15.21 -0.23 -2.39
C LEU A 166 13.77 -0.11 -1.85
N TYR A 167 12.82 0.16 -2.71
CA TYR A 167 11.40 0.16 -2.35
C TYR A 167 10.95 -1.20 -1.80
N GLY A 168 11.37 -2.30 -2.42
CA GLY A 168 11.08 -3.65 -1.95
C GLY A 168 11.53 -3.89 -0.50
N PHE A 169 12.69 -3.35 -0.10
CA PHE A 169 13.15 -3.41 1.29
C PHE A 169 12.29 -2.56 2.23
N ALA A 170 11.91 -1.35 1.83
CA ALA A 170 11.04 -0.51 2.65
C ALA A 170 9.68 -1.19 2.90
N LEU A 171 9.10 -1.78 1.86
CA LEU A 171 7.86 -2.54 1.95
C LEU A 171 8.01 -3.80 2.81
N GLY A 172 9.12 -4.55 2.65
CA GLY A 172 9.43 -5.70 3.50
C GLY A 172 9.59 -5.32 4.98
N ALA A 173 10.29 -4.22 5.26
CA ALA A 173 10.45 -3.71 6.61
C ALA A 173 9.11 -3.28 7.24
N MET A 174 8.27 -2.56 6.50
CA MET A 174 6.91 -2.20 6.94
C MET A 174 6.09 -3.44 7.28
N THR A 175 6.12 -4.44 6.41
CA THR A 175 5.41 -5.71 6.61
C THR A 175 5.94 -6.46 7.82
N ALA A 176 7.27 -6.45 8.04
CA ALA A 176 7.89 -7.08 9.22
C ALA A 176 7.44 -6.44 10.53
N VAL A 177 7.42 -5.11 10.59
CA VAL A 177 6.94 -4.38 11.78
C VAL A 177 5.46 -4.67 12.04
N ALA A 178 4.62 -4.62 11.01
CA ALA A 178 3.18 -4.93 11.12
C ALA A 178 2.93 -6.36 11.60
N LEU A 179 3.64 -7.34 11.04
CA LEU A 179 3.51 -8.75 11.44
C LEU A 179 4.01 -8.99 12.86
N SER A 180 5.13 -8.37 13.24
CA SER A 180 5.66 -8.45 14.61
C SER A 180 4.68 -7.84 15.62
N ALA A 181 4.05 -6.71 15.28
CA ALA A 181 3.03 -6.10 16.12
C ALA A 181 1.77 -7.00 16.26
N ALA A 182 1.36 -7.65 15.18
CA ALA A 182 0.25 -8.61 15.23
C ALA A 182 0.55 -9.81 16.12
N LEU A 183 1.78 -10.32 16.06
CA LEU A 183 2.21 -11.45 16.92
C LEU A 183 2.41 -11.06 18.39
N ALA A 184 2.72 -9.79 18.66
CA ALA A 184 2.89 -9.27 20.02
C ALA A 184 1.54 -8.91 20.69
N ARG A 185 0.66 -8.25 19.96
CA ARG A 185 -0.58 -7.66 20.52
C ARG A 185 -1.88 -8.30 20.03
N GLY A 186 -1.86 -9.02 18.90
CA GLY A 186 -3.09 -9.59 18.32
C GLY A 186 -4.12 -8.53 17.90
N GLY A 187 -5.41 -8.89 17.96
CA GLY A 187 -6.52 -7.97 17.75
C GLY A 187 -6.45 -7.18 16.43
N PRO A 188 -6.60 -5.83 16.47
CA PRO A 188 -6.60 -5.00 15.26
C PRO A 188 -5.30 -5.07 14.46
N TRP A 189 -4.17 -5.42 15.08
CA TRP A 189 -2.88 -5.57 14.41
C TRP A 189 -2.85 -6.73 13.42
N ILE A 190 -3.73 -7.74 13.60
CA ILE A 190 -3.90 -8.83 12.62
C ILE A 190 -4.38 -8.27 11.28
N ALA A 191 -5.32 -7.31 11.30
CA ALA A 191 -5.79 -6.65 10.09
C ALA A 191 -4.66 -5.81 9.45
N VAL A 192 -3.87 -5.08 10.25
CA VAL A 192 -2.72 -4.30 9.77
C VAL A 192 -1.70 -5.21 9.09
N ALA A 193 -1.36 -6.35 9.71
CA ALA A 193 -0.41 -7.32 9.15
C ALA A 193 -0.94 -7.97 7.87
N ALA A 194 -2.21 -8.36 7.82
CA ALA A 194 -2.84 -8.89 6.61
C ALA A 194 -2.81 -7.85 5.48
N GLY A 195 -3.11 -6.59 5.79
CA GLY A 195 -3.00 -5.48 4.85
C GLY A 195 -1.58 -5.31 4.32
N ALA A 196 -0.57 -5.35 5.19
CA ALA A 196 0.83 -5.26 4.78
C ALA A 196 1.26 -6.41 3.85
N LEU A 197 0.79 -7.63 4.10
CA LEU A 197 1.02 -8.78 3.21
C LEU A 197 0.32 -8.62 1.86
N PHE A 198 -0.93 -8.14 1.83
CA PHE A 198 -1.61 -7.83 0.57
C PHE A 198 -0.91 -6.74 -0.22
N PHE A 199 -0.34 -5.74 0.47
CA PHE A 199 0.48 -4.71 -0.18
C PHE A 199 1.71 -5.32 -0.87
N LEU A 200 2.42 -6.21 -0.17
CA LEU A 200 3.57 -6.92 -0.72
C LEU A 200 3.20 -7.73 -1.97
N ILE A 201 2.06 -8.42 -1.97
CA ILE A 201 1.54 -9.18 -3.11
C ILE A 201 1.20 -8.25 -4.27
N SER A 202 0.48 -7.16 -4.00
CA SER A 202 0.13 -6.15 -4.99
C SER A 202 1.36 -5.66 -5.74
N ASP A 203 2.37 -5.27 -4.99
CA ASP A 203 3.54 -4.63 -5.56
C ASP A 203 4.52 -5.61 -6.22
N ALA A 204 4.52 -6.87 -5.81
CA ALA A 204 5.24 -7.92 -6.52
C ALA A 204 4.66 -8.09 -7.94
N VAL A 205 3.34 -8.12 -8.10
CA VAL A 205 2.68 -8.21 -9.42
C VAL A 205 2.87 -6.91 -10.20
N MET A 206 2.72 -5.75 -9.56
CA MET A 206 2.96 -4.45 -10.21
C MET A 206 4.41 -4.33 -10.71
N GLY A 207 5.39 -4.78 -9.92
CA GLY A 207 6.80 -4.81 -10.31
C GLY A 207 7.06 -5.72 -11.51
N GLU A 208 6.42 -6.89 -11.56
CA GLU A 208 6.52 -7.81 -12.70
C GLU A 208 5.96 -7.18 -13.98
N THR A 209 4.83 -6.48 -13.89
CA THR A 209 4.22 -5.84 -15.07
C THR A 209 4.98 -4.58 -15.49
N THR A 210 5.22 -3.68 -14.57
CA THR A 210 5.71 -2.33 -14.88
C THR A 210 7.22 -2.29 -15.10
N LEU A 211 8.00 -3.01 -14.28
CA LEU A 211 9.45 -3.00 -14.33
C LEU A 211 9.99 -4.11 -15.23
N HIS A 212 9.52 -5.34 -15.07
CA HIS A 212 9.96 -6.44 -15.94
C HIS A 212 9.31 -6.37 -17.32
N GLY A 213 8.04 -5.95 -17.42
CA GLY A 213 7.26 -5.88 -18.66
C GLY A 213 6.64 -7.22 -19.05
N ARG A 214 6.33 -8.07 -18.07
CA ARG A 214 5.45 -9.22 -18.26
C ARG A 214 4.00 -8.76 -18.07
N HIS A 215 3.09 -9.28 -18.86
CA HIS A 215 1.68 -8.94 -18.84
C HIS A 215 0.83 -10.18 -18.49
N PRO A 216 0.75 -10.55 -17.19
CA PRO A 216 -0.08 -11.67 -16.78
C PRO A 216 -1.57 -11.33 -16.95
N LYS A 217 -2.42 -12.35 -16.99
CA LYS A 217 -3.87 -12.15 -16.99
C LYS A 217 -4.28 -11.31 -15.77
N HIS A 218 -5.17 -10.34 -15.97
CA HIS A 218 -5.63 -9.41 -14.91
C HIS A 218 -4.53 -8.56 -14.27
N GLU A 219 -3.53 -8.16 -15.05
CA GLU A 219 -2.35 -7.38 -14.62
C GLU A 219 -2.66 -6.05 -13.90
N TYR A 220 -3.85 -5.50 -14.10
CA TYR A 220 -4.30 -4.28 -13.41
C TYR A 220 -5.25 -4.58 -12.26
N GLN A 221 -6.15 -5.55 -12.43
CA GLN A 221 -7.20 -5.86 -11.46
C GLN A 221 -6.63 -6.50 -10.20
N ILE A 222 -5.69 -7.44 -10.34
CA ILE A 222 -5.08 -8.10 -9.18
C ILE A 222 -4.29 -7.11 -8.32
N PRO A 223 -3.33 -6.32 -8.87
CA PRO A 223 -2.62 -5.34 -8.06
C PRO A 223 -3.55 -4.31 -7.42
N TRP A 224 -4.48 -3.74 -8.18
CA TRP A 224 -5.37 -2.73 -7.62
C TRP A 224 -6.31 -3.30 -6.55
N GLY A 225 -6.88 -4.49 -6.76
CA GLY A 225 -7.74 -5.13 -5.76
C GLY A 225 -7.01 -5.46 -4.47
N THR A 226 -5.82 -6.06 -4.57
CA THR A 226 -4.99 -6.37 -3.41
C THR A 226 -4.47 -5.10 -2.72
N TYR A 227 -4.12 -4.04 -3.47
CA TYR A 227 -3.70 -2.76 -2.93
C TYR A 227 -4.82 -2.05 -2.15
N LEU A 228 -6.02 -1.94 -2.72
CA LEU A 228 -7.16 -1.30 -2.04
C LEU A 228 -7.56 -2.07 -0.78
N ALA A 229 -7.55 -3.41 -0.83
CA ALA A 229 -7.75 -4.24 0.34
C ALA A 229 -6.63 -4.03 1.39
N ALA A 230 -5.38 -3.96 0.96
CA ALA A 230 -4.22 -3.69 1.80
C ALA A 230 -4.37 -2.37 2.57
N GLN A 231 -4.59 -1.29 1.85
CA GLN A 231 -4.78 0.04 2.45
C GLN A 231 -6.01 0.07 3.36
N GLY A 232 -7.13 -0.51 2.92
CA GLY A 232 -8.33 -0.59 3.74
C GLY A 232 -8.10 -1.30 5.08
N LEU A 233 -7.40 -2.43 5.07
CA LEU A 233 -7.06 -3.20 6.28
C LEU A 233 -6.07 -2.47 7.19
N ILE A 234 -5.03 -1.85 6.63
CA ILE A 234 -4.05 -1.05 7.39
C ILE A 234 -4.77 0.11 8.09
N LEU A 235 -5.56 0.87 7.33
CA LEU A 235 -6.27 2.03 7.85
C LEU A 235 -7.35 1.66 8.86
N ALA A 236 -8.14 0.62 8.60
CA ALA A 236 -9.16 0.16 9.53
C ALA A 236 -8.55 -0.39 10.82
N GLY A 237 -7.51 -1.22 10.72
CA GLY A 237 -6.81 -1.77 11.88
C GLY A 237 -6.18 -0.67 12.74
N THR A 238 -5.47 0.28 12.14
CA THR A 238 -4.88 1.41 12.88
C THR A 238 -5.93 2.35 13.45
N ALA A 239 -7.06 2.56 12.76
CA ALA A 239 -8.19 3.32 13.31
C ALA A 239 -8.72 2.67 14.59
N VAL A 240 -8.91 1.35 14.63
CA VAL A 240 -9.34 0.64 15.84
C VAL A 240 -8.31 0.77 16.96
N VAL A 241 -7.01 0.69 16.67
CA VAL A 241 -5.94 0.93 17.68
C VAL A 241 -5.99 2.36 18.23
N LEU A 242 -6.31 3.35 17.40
CA LEU A 242 -6.46 4.74 17.84
C LEU A 242 -7.75 4.99 18.64
N LEU A 243 -8.74 4.11 18.50
CA LEU A 243 -10.02 4.18 19.20
C LEU A 243 -10.01 3.59 20.61
N GLY A 244 -9.21 2.55 20.81
CA GLY A 244 -9.03 1.89 22.11
C GLY A 244 -8.07 2.63 22.98
#